data_1e5ca215cdd6ca5f59afc95cf90ec042
#
_entry.id   1e5ca215cdd6ca5f59afc95cf90ec042
#
_cell.length_a   1.000
_cell.length_b   1.000
_cell.length_c   1.000
_cell.angle_alpha   90.00
_cell.angle_beta   90.00
_cell.angle_gamma   90.00
#
_symmetry.space_group_name_H-M   'P 1'
#
loop_
_entity.id
_entity.type
_entity.pdbx_description
1 polymer ?
#
loop_
_entity_poly.entity_id
_entity_poly.type
_entity_poly.pdbx_seq_one_letter_code
_entity_poly.pdbx_strand_id
1 'polypeptide(L)'
;MSLDGFDSHGCTKSKIIIMERTEYEKRVQDRSYIRYLIGLFVRWKEWITYNRAVKIARKRGAIIGENVVMPIEWAKRVNSNVKIGNNVSIQTSQIDTRSPIEIGNNVIIGSGTQIITTSHNIDSEEWEHKYYGLVIKDYVWIPTKCLILPSCREIGYGAVIGSGSVVVKNVDDMAVVSGNPAKEFKKRKCVHSKLVVESLLGGDYKTYKAVRKNKR
;
A
#
# COMPACT_ATOMS: atom_id res chain seq x y z
N MET A 1 -6.92 13.41 37.03
CA MET A 1 -7.59 13.91 35.83
C MET A 1 -6.79 13.39 34.62
N SER A 2 -7.22 12.28 34.01
CA SER A 2 -6.53 11.60 32.89
C SER A 2 -7.03 12.19 31.58
N LEU A 3 -6.20 12.93 30.88
CA LEU A 3 -6.48 13.36 29.51
C LEU A 3 -6.19 12.19 28.58
N ASP A 4 -7.24 11.44 28.25
CA ASP A 4 -7.19 10.50 27.14
C ASP A 4 -7.05 11.31 25.84
N GLY A 5 -5.84 11.34 25.31
CA GLY A 5 -5.57 12.03 24.04
C GLY A 5 -6.10 11.20 22.88
N PHE A 6 -7.08 11.73 22.17
CA PHE A 6 -7.46 11.26 20.84
C PHE A 6 -6.51 11.85 19.80
N ASP A 7 -6.21 11.09 18.74
CA ASP A 7 -5.59 11.67 17.56
C ASP A 7 -6.61 12.52 16.78
N SER A 8 -6.15 13.29 15.82
CA SER A 8 -6.98 14.20 15.02
C SER A 8 -8.13 13.49 14.26
N HIS A 9 -8.21 12.17 14.32
CA HIS A 9 -9.21 11.33 13.64
C HIS A 9 -10.06 10.50 14.60
N GLY A 10 -10.04 10.80 15.90
CA GLY A 10 -10.93 10.18 16.89
C GLY A 10 -10.59 8.75 17.28
N CYS A 11 -9.43 8.24 16.88
CA CYS A 11 -8.93 6.97 17.37
C CYS A 11 -8.15 7.19 18.67
N THR A 12 -8.39 6.38 19.70
CA THR A 12 -7.67 6.48 20.98
C THR A 12 -6.16 6.35 20.74
N LYS A 13 -5.39 7.36 21.12
CA LYS A 13 -3.93 7.25 21.19
C LYS A 13 -3.61 6.13 22.16
N SER A 14 -3.05 5.04 21.65
CA SER A 14 -2.57 3.96 22.49
C SER A 14 -1.60 4.53 23.51
N LYS A 15 -2.00 4.51 24.81
CA LYS A 15 -1.06 4.68 25.92
C LYS A 15 0.18 3.84 25.62
N ILE A 16 1.34 4.28 26.08
CA ILE A 16 2.56 3.46 26.19
C ILE A 16 2.22 2.29 27.14
N ILE A 17 1.52 1.32 26.58
CA ILE A 17 1.27 0.03 27.18
C ILE A 17 2.39 -0.84 26.65
N ILE A 18 3.07 -1.56 27.53
CA ILE A 18 3.88 -2.74 27.22
C ILE A 18 3.33 -3.37 25.96
N MET A 19 4.10 -3.29 24.87
CA MET A 19 3.63 -3.65 23.52
C MET A 19 3.07 -5.06 23.54
N GLU A 20 1.75 -5.20 23.68
CA GLU A 20 1.12 -6.50 23.45
C GLU A 20 1.48 -6.92 22.03
N ARG A 21 2.02 -8.14 21.94
CA ARG A 21 2.37 -8.73 20.65
C ARG A 21 1.12 -8.82 19.80
N THR A 22 1.26 -8.46 18.53
CA THR A 22 0.15 -8.61 17.58
C THR A 22 -0.25 -10.09 17.48
N GLU A 23 -1.46 -10.36 17.06
CA GLU A 23 -1.93 -11.74 16.82
C GLU A 23 -1.02 -12.51 15.83
N TYR A 24 -0.45 -11.79 14.88
CA TYR A 24 0.53 -12.35 13.95
C TYR A 24 1.78 -12.83 14.69
N GLU A 25 2.35 -12.01 15.56
CA GLU A 25 3.54 -12.37 16.35
C GLU A 25 3.27 -13.54 17.28
N LYS A 26 2.10 -13.57 17.94
CA LYS A 26 1.67 -14.71 18.75
C LYS A 26 1.64 -15.99 17.91
N ARG A 27 0.96 -15.97 16.76
CA ARG A 27 0.91 -17.13 15.83
C ARG A 27 2.26 -17.58 15.33
N VAL A 28 3.22 -16.68 15.12
CA VAL A 28 4.59 -17.03 14.70
C VAL A 28 5.33 -17.71 15.85
N GLN A 29 5.13 -17.27 17.09
CA GLN A 29 5.74 -17.89 18.28
C GLN A 29 5.27 -19.30 18.55
N ASP A 30 3.98 -19.57 18.31
CA ASP A 30 3.36 -20.88 18.56
C ASP A 30 3.74 -21.92 17.50
N ARG A 31 4.41 -21.50 16.40
CA ARG A 31 4.87 -22.45 15.39
C ARG A 31 5.97 -23.38 15.93
N SER A 32 5.90 -24.65 15.53
CA SER A 32 7.02 -25.58 15.76
C SER A 32 8.31 -25.06 15.14
N TYR A 33 9.45 -25.45 15.69
CA TYR A 33 10.76 -24.95 15.21
C TYR A 33 10.98 -25.21 13.73
N ILE A 34 10.64 -26.40 13.25
CA ILE A 34 10.77 -26.77 11.82
C ILE A 34 9.91 -25.86 10.94
N ARG A 35 8.63 -25.68 11.29
CA ARG A 35 7.72 -24.78 10.55
C ARG A 35 8.22 -23.33 10.57
N TYR A 36 8.82 -22.89 11.68
CA TYR A 36 9.41 -21.57 11.77
C TYR A 36 10.59 -21.42 10.80
N LEU A 37 11.52 -22.41 10.74
CA LEU A 37 12.68 -22.35 9.83
C LEU A 37 12.24 -22.35 8.36
N ILE A 38 11.30 -23.20 7.98
CA ILE A 38 10.73 -23.19 6.61
C ILE A 38 10.13 -21.80 6.29
N GLY A 39 9.32 -21.27 7.20
CA GLY A 39 8.74 -19.94 7.04
C GLY A 39 9.78 -18.82 6.94
N LEU A 40 10.88 -18.93 7.69
CA LEU A 40 11.99 -17.97 7.64
C LEU A 40 12.70 -18.00 6.28
N PHE A 41 12.94 -19.19 5.73
CA PHE A 41 13.60 -19.37 4.44
C PHE A 41 12.75 -18.83 3.28
N VAL A 42 11.45 -19.10 3.27
CA VAL A 42 10.52 -18.58 2.26
C VAL A 42 10.54 -17.05 2.28
N ARG A 43 10.34 -16.44 3.45
CA ARG A 43 10.33 -14.98 3.62
C ARG A 43 11.67 -14.32 3.28
N TRP A 44 12.76 -15.00 3.53
CA TRP A 44 14.08 -14.52 3.15
C TRP A 44 14.23 -14.40 1.64
N LYS A 45 13.78 -15.40 0.87
CA LYS A 45 13.78 -15.34 -0.61
C LYS A 45 12.92 -14.18 -1.12
N GLU A 46 11.71 -14.04 -0.58
CA GLU A 46 10.81 -12.94 -0.93
C GLU A 46 11.44 -11.58 -0.61
N TRP A 47 12.01 -11.45 0.58
CA TRP A 47 12.68 -10.23 1.01
C TRP A 47 13.84 -9.83 0.08
N ILE A 48 14.66 -10.79 -0.38
CA ILE A 48 15.70 -10.52 -1.37
C ILE A 48 15.10 -10.01 -2.68
N THR A 49 14.02 -10.64 -3.15
CA THR A 49 13.35 -10.27 -4.39
C THR A 49 12.80 -8.85 -4.33
N TYR A 50 12.13 -8.49 -3.24
CA TYR A 50 11.59 -7.15 -3.04
C TYR A 50 12.69 -6.08 -2.89
N ASN A 51 13.74 -6.37 -2.13
CA ASN A 51 14.89 -5.45 -2.04
C ASN A 51 15.57 -5.24 -3.40
N ARG A 52 15.65 -6.28 -4.23
CA ARG A 52 16.16 -6.17 -5.60
C ARG A 52 15.24 -5.29 -6.46
N ALA A 53 13.93 -5.47 -6.36
CA ALA A 53 12.97 -4.64 -7.06
C ALA A 53 13.11 -3.16 -6.67
N VAL A 54 13.16 -2.85 -5.38
CA VAL A 54 13.37 -1.48 -4.87
C VAL A 54 14.69 -0.88 -5.38
N LYS A 55 15.79 -1.65 -5.37
CA LYS A 55 17.07 -1.19 -5.90
C LYS A 55 17.00 -0.86 -7.40
N ILE A 56 16.32 -1.69 -8.19
CA ILE A 56 16.10 -1.45 -9.62
C ILE A 56 15.30 -0.16 -9.81
N ALA A 57 14.19 -0.01 -9.10
CA ALA A 57 13.33 1.15 -9.20
C ALA A 57 14.06 2.46 -8.85
N ARG A 58 14.84 2.48 -7.76
CA ARG A 58 15.66 3.64 -7.37
C ARG A 58 16.72 3.99 -8.43
N LYS A 59 17.37 2.97 -9.04
CA LYS A 59 18.31 3.20 -10.16
C LYS A 59 17.65 3.82 -11.39
N ARG A 60 16.34 3.64 -11.55
CA ARG A 60 15.56 4.23 -12.65
C ARG A 60 15.00 5.62 -12.31
N GLY A 61 15.37 6.19 -11.17
CA GLY A 61 15.01 7.53 -10.75
C GLY A 61 13.78 7.63 -9.83
N ALA A 62 13.13 6.52 -9.50
CA ALA A 62 12.01 6.55 -8.56
C ALA A 62 12.48 6.85 -7.13
N ILE A 63 11.71 7.66 -6.40
CA ILE A 63 11.93 7.95 -4.98
C ILE A 63 11.12 6.93 -4.18
N ILE A 64 11.81 6.06 -3.42
CA ILE A 64 11.15 4.97 -2.70
C ILE A 64 11.63 4.96 -1.25
N GLY A 65 10.68 4.97 -0.33
CA GLY A 65 10.91 4.89 1.10
C GLY A 65 11.40 3.51 1.57
N GLU A 66 11.25 3.26 2.85
CA GLU A 66 11.65 2.00 3.48
C GLU A 66 10.49 1.01 3.54
N ASN A 67 10.84 -0.28 3.64
CA ASN A 67 9.88 -1.37 3.80
C ASN A 67 8.81 -1.40 2.70
N VAL A 68 9.25 -1.30 1.44
CA VAL A 68 8.38 -1.33 0.26
C VAL A 68 8.45 -2.70 -0.40
N VAL A 69 7.28 -3.27 -0.66
CA VAL A 69 7.08 -4.50 -1.43
C VAL A 69 6.50 -4.14 -2.78
N MET A 70 7.16 -4.57 -3.85
CA MET A 70 6.70 -4.30 -5.22
C MET A 70 7.15 -5.40 -6.19
N PRO A 71 6.36 -5.66 -7.26
CA PRO A 71 6.76 -6.60 -8.30
C PRO A 71 8.00 -6.12 -9.07
N ILE A 72 8.90 -7.03 -9.39
CA ILE A 72 10.11 -6.71 -10.16
C ILE A 72 9.79 -6.25 -11.59
N GLU A 73 8.69 -6.74 -12.16
CA GLU A 73 8.19 -6.36 -13.48
C GLU A 73 7.80 -4.89 -13.53
N TRP A 74 7.16 -4.37 -12.48
CA TRP A 74 6.85 -2.96 -12.37
C TRP A 74 8.09 -2.14 -12.07
N ALA A 75 8.95 -2.62 -11.15
CA ALA A 75 10.21 -1.96 -10.81
C ALA A 75 11.11 -1.69 -12.03
N LYS A 76 11.05 -2.55 -13.05
CA LYS A 76 11.77 -2.36 -14.33
C LYS A 76 11.16 -1.27 -15.23
N ARG A 77 9.94 -0.84 -14.97
CA ARG A 77 9.21 0.14 -15.81
C ARG A 77 9.02 1.49 -15.15
N VAL A 78 9.23 1.61 -13.85
CA VAL A 78 9.15 2.89 -13.14
C VAL A 78 10.22 3.86 -13.62
N ASN A 79 9.99 5.13 -13.38
CA ASN A 79 10.87 6.24 -13.69
C ASN A 79 10.80 7.31 -12.60
N SER A 80 11.33 8.50 -12.84
CA SER A 80 11.33 9.64 -11.91
C SER A 80 9.94 10.19 -11.56
N ASN A 81 8.89 9.80 -12.29
CA ASN A 81 7.50 10.18 -11.97
C ASN A 81 6.95 9.45 -10.73
N VAL A 82 7.65 8.42 -10.23
CA VAL A 82 7.15 7.58 -9.15
C VAL A 82 7.78 7.95 -7.82
N LYS A 83 6.94 8.33 -6.84
CA LYS A 83 7.32 8.53 -5.44
C LYS A 83 6.51 7.60 -4.56
N ILE A 84 7.16 6.88 -3.66
CA ILE A 84 6.55 5.92 -2.73
C ILE A 84 7.07 6.17 -1.33
N GLY A 85 6.17 6.29 -0.37
CA GLY A 85 6.49 6.43 1.05
C GLY A 85 6.97 5.12 1.69
N ASN A 86 6.86 5.06 3.00
CA ASN A 86 7.29 3.93 3.81
C ASN A 86 6.16 2.92 4.03
N ASN A 87 6.51 1.66 4.28
CA ASN A 87 5.57 0.59 4.60
C ASN A 87 4.48 0.44 3.53
N VAL A 88 4.86 0.34 2.27
CA VAL A 88 3.94 0.25 1.14
C VAL A 88 4.00 -1.12 0.52
N SER A 89 2.83 -1.66 0.21
CA SER A 89 2.69 -2.94 -0.46
C SER A 89 1.96 -2.79 -1.78
N ILE A 90 2.65 -3.13 -2.87
CA ILE A 90 2.13 -3.10 -4.23
C ILE A 90 2.21 -4.50 -4.80
N GLN A 91 1.04 -5.10 -5.10
CA GLN A 91 0.92 -6.46 -5.63
C GLN A 91 0.59 -6.50 -7.12
N THR A 92 0.58 -5.37 -7.77
CA THR A 92 0.26 -5.26 -9.20
C THR A 92 1.40 -4.62 -9.98
N SER A 93 1.56 -5.02 -11.21
CA SER A 93 2.45 -4.38 -12.17
C SER A 93 1.71 -3.46 -13.16
N GLN A 94 0.39 -3.32 -13.01
CA GLN A 94 -0.49 -2.60 -13.95
C GLN A 94 -0.69 -1.13 -13.50
N ILE A 95 0.39 -0.45 -13.18
CA ILE A 95 0.38 0.97 -12.80
C ILE A 95 1.10 1.75 -13.89
N ASP A 96 0.37 2.68 -14.52
CA ASP A 96 0.91 3.58 -15.53
C ASP A 96 1.82 4.62 -14.89
N THR A 97 3.03 4.78 -15.41
CA THR A 97 4.06 5.69 -14.90
C THR A 97 4.39 6.85 -15.85
N ARG A 98 3.59 7.02 -16.88
CA ARG A 98 3.75 8.13 -17.85
C ARG A 98 3.48 9.50 -17.24
N SER A 99 2.69 9.55 -16.15
CA SER A 99 2.43 10.76 -15.36
C SER A 99 2.90 10.58 -13.92
N PRO A 100 3.07 11.68 -13.15
CA PRO A 100 3.47 11.59 -11.76
C PRO A 100 2.49 10.76 -10.90
N ILE A 101 3.04 9.85 -10.11
CA ILE A 101 2.31 9.09 -9.09
C ILE A 101 3.02 9.26 -7.77
N GLU A 102 2.28 9.73 -6.77
CA GLU A 102 2.74 9.81 -5.39
C GLU A 102 1.93 8.87 -4.52
N ILE A 103 2.60 7.94 -3.85
CA ILE A 103 2.01 6.96 -2.93
C ILE A 103 2.54 7.25 -1.54
N GLY A 104 1.65 7.57 -0.63
CA GLY A 104 1.97 7.88 0.77
C GLY A 104 2.48 6.68 1.56
N ASN A 105 2.46 6.82 2.88
CA ASN A 105 2.91 5.79 3.79
C ASN A 105 1.77 4.80 4.14
N ASN A 106 2.13 3.57 4.48
CA ASN A 106 1.18 2.56 4.94
C ASN A 106 0.05 2.28 3.93
N VAL A 107 0.38 2.26 2.63
CA VAL A 107 -0.57 2.02 1.54
C VAL A 107 -0.50 0.57 1.07
N ILE A 108 -1.65 -0.01 0.77
CA ILE A 108 -1.76 -1.35 0.19
C ILE A 108 -2.49 -1.25 -1.15
N ILE A 109 -1.87 -1.78 -2.21
CA ILE A 109 -2.46 -1.90 -3.55
C ILE A 109 -2.47 -3.38 -3.93
N GLY A 110 -3.66 -3.95 -4.02
CA GLY A 110 -3.92 -5.36 -4.23
C GLY A 110 -3.67 -5.84 -5.67
N SER A 111 -3.61 -7.15 -5.80
CA SER A 111 -3.33 -7.83 -7.06
C SER A 111 -4.39 -7.55 -8.13
N GLY A 112 -3.96 -7.39 -9.38
CA GLY A 112 -4.83 -7.12 -10.52
C GLY A 112 -5.47 -5.74 -10.54
N THR A 113 -5.12 -4.85 -9.60
CA THR A 113 -5.52 -3.45 -9.64
C THR A 113 -4.80 -2.75 -10.78
N GLN A 114 -5.55 -1.94 -11.53
CA GLN A 114 -5.03 -1.12 -12.61
C GLN A 114 -5.12 0.36 -12.25
N ILE A 115 -4.04 1.10 -12.49
CA ILE A 115 -4.00 2.54 -12.32
C ILE A 115 -3.61 3.15 -13.65
N ILE A 116 -4.51 3.95 -14.22
CA ILE A 116 -4.34 4.63 -15.50
C ILE A 116 -4.18 6.11 -15.22
N THR A 117 -3.07 6.70 -15.68
CA THR A 117 -2.76 8.13 -15.45
C THR A 117 -2.79 8.96 -16.72
N THR A 118 -3.13 8.35 -17.85
CA THR A 118 -3.18 9.01 -19.15
C THR A 118 -4.51 8.75 -19.84
N SER A 119 -4.90 9.67 -20.72
CA SER A 119 -6.06 9.55 -21.60
C SER A 119 -5.75 10.24 -22.92
N HIS A 120 -6.74 10.36 -23.77
CA HIS A 120 -6.66 11.09 -25.02
C HIS A 120 -7.60 12.29 -25.02
N ASN A 121 -7.31 13.30 -25.83
CA ASN A 121 -8.25 14.36 -26.13
C ASN A 121 -9.23 13.85 -27.21
N ILE A 122 -10.43 13.51 -26.78
CA ILE A 122 -11.45 12.93 -27.66
C ILE A 122 -12.04 13.94 -28.63
N ASP A 123 -11.84 15.25 -28.37
CA ASP A 123 -12.34 16.34 -29.18
C ASP A 123 -11.30 16.87 -30.19
N SER A 124 -10.12 16.25 -30.24
CA SER A 124 -9.04 16.58 -31.15
C SER A 124 -8.90 15.55 -32.26
N GLU A 125 -8.67 16.03 -33.47
CA GLU A 125 -8.41 15.16 -34.64
C GLU A 125 -7.15 14.30 -34.48
N GLU A 126 -6.15 14.79 -33.73
CA GLU A 126 -4.89 14.10 -33.50
C GLU A 126 -4.89 13.14 -32.30
N TRP A 127 -6.00 13.09 -31.52
CA TRP A 127 -6.10 12.25 -30.34
C TRP A 127 -4.90 12.37 -29.40
N GLU A 128 -4.35 13.56 -29.24
CA GLU A 128 -3.18 13.80 -28.42
C GLU A 128 -3.36 13.29 -26.99
N HIS A 129 -2.26 12.84 -26.42
CA HIS A 129 -2.25 12.34 -25.04
C HIS A 129 -2.51 13.45 -24.03
N LYS A 130 -3.43 13.18 -23.10
CA LYS A 130 -3.61 13.95 -21.87
C LYS A 130 -2.97 13.20 -20.68
N TYR A 131 -2.18 13.93 -19.91
CA TYR A 131 -1.42 13.38 -18.79
C TYR A 131 -2.00 13.89 -17.47
N TYR A 132 -2.24 12.96 -16.56
CA TYR A 132 -2.89 13.24 -15.28
C TYR A 132 -2.06 12.59 -14.17
N GLY A 133 -1.74 13.35 -13.11
CA GLY A 133 -1.10 12.79 -11.92
C GLY A 133 -2.08 12.09 -11.01
N LEU A 134 -1.59 11.24 -10.11
CA LEU A 134 -2.38 10.63 -9.04
C LEU A 134 -1.62 10.73 -7.72
N VAL A 135 -2.29 11.23 -6.69
CA VAL A 135 -1.82 11.22 -5.31
C VAL A 135 -2.66 10.22 -4.51
N ILE A 136 -1.99 9.24 -3.91
CA ILE A 136 -2.59 8.29 -2.97
C ILE A 136 -2.03 8.65 -1.59
N LYS A 137 -2.89 9.16 -0.71
CA LYS A 137 -2.46 9.58 0.63
C LYS A 137 -2.15 8.38 1.54
N ASP A 138 -1.72 8.67 2.77
CA ASP A 138 -1.36 7.66 3.76
C ASP A 138 -2.54 6.78 4.17
N TYR A 139 -2.26 5.54 4.56
CA TYR A 139 -3.22 4.54 5.06
C TYR A 139 -4.33 4.14 4.08
N VAL A 140 -4.15 4.41 2.80
CA VAL A 140 -5.11 3.99 1.76
C VAL A 140 -5.03 2.49 1.53
N TRP A 141 -6.18 1.88 1.38
CA TRP A 141 -6.31 0.48 0.97
C TRP A 141 -7.08 0.34 -0.33
N ILE A 142 -6.39 -0.09 -1.38
CA ILE A 142 -6.94 -0.43 -2.68
C ILE A 142 -6.81 -1.95 -2.83
N PRO A 143 -7.86 -2.75 -2.64
CA PRO A 143 -7.80 -4.20 -2.72
C PRO A 143 -7.69 -4.71 -4.17
N THR A 144 -8.03 -5.98 -4.38
CA THR A 144 -7.83 -6.65 -5.66
C THR A 144 -8.76 -6.16 -6.76
N LYS A 145 -8.24 -6.15 -8.01
CA LYS A 145 -9.00 -5.92 -9.25
C LYS A 145 -9.75 -4.57 -9.31
N CYS A 146 -9.22 -3.54 -8.64
CA CYS A 146 -9.75 -2.20 -8.78
C CYS A 146 -9.24 -1.54 -10.07
N LEU A 147 -10.02 -0.62 -10.62
CA LEU A 147 -9.62 0.21 -11.76
C LEU A 147 -9.70 1.68 -11.34
N ILE A 148 -8.56 2.36 -11.35
CA ILE A 148 -8.46 3.79 -11.06
C ILE A 148 -8.26 4.52 -12.38
N LEU A 149 -9.23 5.34 -12.75
CA LEU A 149 -9.25 6.08 -14.02
C LEU A 149 -8.55 7.45 -13.90
N PRO A 150 -8.09 8.04 -15.01
CA PRO A 150 -7.35 9.32 -15.01
C PRO A 150 -8.13 10.51 -14.44
N SER A 151 -9.44 10.42 -14.37
CA SER A 151 -10.31 11.43 -13.74
C SER A 151 -10.22 11.46 -12.21
N CYS A 152 -9.71 10.37 -11.58
CA CYS A 152 -9.33 10.33 -10.18
C CYS A 152 -7.90 10.88 -10.04
N ARG A 153 -7.75 12.02 -9.36
CA ARG A 153 -6.47 12.71 -9.15
C ARG A 153 -5.95 12.54 -7.73
N GLU A 154 -6.83 12.18 -6.83
CA GLU A 154 -6.49 12.02 -5.42
C GLU A 154 -7.35 10.92 -4.78
N ILE A 155 -6.68 10.08 -3.97
CA ILE A 155 -7.32 9.15 -3.04
C ILE A 155 -6.91 9.58 -1.64
N GLY A 156 -7.89 10.04 -0.87
CA GLY A 156 -7.72 10.69 0.41
C GLY A 156 -7.15 9.79 1.50
N TYR A 157 -6.67 10.41 2.56
CA TYR A 157 -6.09 9.76 3.74
C TYR A 157 -7.03 8.70 4.31
N GLY A 158 -6.51 7.52 4.57
CA GLY A 158 -7.28 6.43 5.17
C GLY A 158 -8.43 5.87 4.33
N ALA A 159 -8.58 6.31 3.08
CA ALA A 159 -9.65 5.82 2.21
C ALA A 159 -9.52 4.32 1.91
N VAL A 160 -10.66 3.70 1.66
CA VAL A 160 -10.75 2.28 1.29
C VAL A 160 -11.60 2.15 0.01
N ILE A 161 -11.04 1.47 -0.98
CA ILE A 161 -11.76 1.12 -2.20
C ILE A 161 -12.30 -0.31 -2.05
N GLY A 162 -13.53 -0.58 -2.46
CA GLY A 162 -14.05 -1.95 -2.52
C GLY A 162 -13.40 -2.75 -3.65
N SER A 163 -13.20 -4.05 -3.46
CA SER A 163 -12.63 -4.92 -4.52
C SER A 163 -13.45 -4.86 -5.81
N GLY A 164 -12.78 -4.83 -6.95
CA GLY A 164 -13.43 -4.78 -8.26
C GLY A 164 -14.09 -3.44 -8.61
N SER A 165 -13.87 -2.39 -7.83
CA SER A 165 -14.49 -1.08 -8.08
C SER A 165 -13.80 -0.32 -9.20
N VAL A 166 -14.57 0.53 -9.89
CA VAL A 166 -14.10 1.48 -10.90
C VAL A 166 -14.18 2.90 -10.34
N VAL A 167 -13.04 3.49 -10.04
CA VAL A 167 -12.93 4.83 -9.44
C VAL A 167 -12.77 5.86 -10.55
N VAL A 168 -13.78 6.71 -10.70
CA VAL A 168 -13.87 7.72 -11.77
C VAL A 168 -13.72 9.16 -11.28
N LYS A 169 -13.57 9.38 -9.98
CA LYS A 169 -13.40 10.70 -9.35
C LYS A 169 -12.59 10.60 -8.07
N ASN A 170 -12.14 11.73 -7.56
CA ASN A 170 -11.41 11.78 -6.29
C ASN A 170 -12.20 11.10 -5.16
N VAL A 171 -11.46 10.53 -4.24
CA VAL A 171 -12.01 9.84 -3.06
C VAL A 171 -11.60 10.63 -1.83
N ASP A 172 -12.57 11.02 -1.03
CA ASP A 172 -12.35 11.83 0.17
C ASP A 172 -11.59 11.07 1.26
N ASP A 173 -11.02 11.82 2.21
CA ASP A 173 -10.36 11.26 3.38
C ASP A 173 -11.34 10.37 4.15
N MET A 174 -10.84 9.20 4.59
CA MET A 174 -11.57 8.19 5.35
C MET A 174 -12.80 7.59 4.64
N ALA A 175 -13.03 7.92 3.36
CA ALA A 175 -14.15 7.37 2.60
C ALA A 175 -13.98 5.88 2.32
N VAL A 176 -15.07 5.13 2.39
CA VAL A 176 -15.16 3.76 1.91
C VAL A 176 -16.08 3.75 0.70
N VAL A 177 -15.47 3.53 -0.47
CA VAL A 177 -16.18 3.58 -1.77
C VAL A 177 -16.21 2.20 -2.42
N SER A 178 -17.27 1.89 -3.16
CA SER A 178 -17.39 0.64 -3.90
C SER A 178 -18.32 0.76 -5.10
N GLY A 179 -18.16 -0.14 -6.06
CA GLY A 179 -19.04 -0.27 -7.24
C GLY A 179 -18.42 0.24 -8.55
N ASN A 180 -19.22 0.25 -9.60
CA ASN A 180 -18.87 0.76 -10.93
C ASN A 180 -20.02 1.66 -11.45
N PRO A 181 -19.87 3.00 -11.46
CA PRO A 181 -18.78 3.76 -10.84
C PRO A 181 -18.79 3.65 -9.30
N ALA A 182 -17.61 3.77 -8.69
CA ALA A 182 -17.47 3.69 -7.24
C ALA A 182 -18.16 4.87 -6.56
N LYS A 183 -18.97 4.57 -5.54
CA LYS A 183 -19.69 5.55 -4.71
C LYS A 183 -19.35 5.32 -3.24
N GLU A 184 -19.27 6.41 -2.48
CA GLU A 184 -19.11 6.33 -1.03
C GLU A 184 -20.41 5.77 -0.40
N PHE A 185 -20.23 4.82 0.51
CA PHE A 185 -21.33 4.25 1.27
C PHE A 185 -21.14 4.34 2.78
N LYS A 186 -19.91 4.63 3.24
CA LYS A 186 -19.62 4.94 4.65
C LYS A 186 -18.27 5.65 4.78
N LYS A 187 -18.01 6.21 5.98
CA LYS A 187 -16.69 6.66 6.43
C LYS A 187 -16.02 5.59 7.30
N ARG A 188 -14.71 5.44 7.14
CA ARG A 188 -13.88 4.63 8.03
C ARG A 188 -13.76 5.33 9.38
N LYS A 189 -13.83 4.57 10.49
CA LYS A 189 -13.79 5.16 11.84
C LYS A 189 -12.39 5.61 12.25
N CYS A 190 -11.38 4.80 11.95
CA CYS A 190 -9.98 5.11 12.26
C CYS A 190 -9.03 4.32 11.37
N VAL A 191 -7.76 4.70 11.38
CA VAL A 191 -6.65 3.95 10.77
C VAL A 191 -5.75 3.36 11.85
N HIS A 192 -5.10 2.25 11.55
CA HIS A 192 -4.19 1.57 12.47
C HIS A 192 -2.79 1.51 11.90
N SER A 193 -1.82 2.08 12.58
CA SER A 193 -0.43 2.16 12.14
C SER A 193 0.26 0.80 11.97
N LYS A 194 -0.28 -0.25 12.58
CA LYS A 194 0.29 -1.62 12.52
C LYS A 194 -0.32 -2.50 11.43
N LEU A 195 -1.17 -1.97 10.57
CA LEU A 195 -1.91 -2.76 9.56
C LEU A 195 -1.07 -3.28 8.42
N VAL A 196 0.25 -3.22 8.50
CA VAL A 196 0.89 -3.07 7.25
C VAL A 196 1.60 -4.33 6.81
N VAL A 197 2.21 -4.29 5.76
CA VAL A 197 3.19 -5.10 5.02
C VAL A 197 3.66 -6.38 5.73
N GLU A 198 3.65 -6.38 7.06
CA GLU A 198 4.12 -7.48 7.89
C GLU A 198 3.23 -8.72 7.85
N SER A 199 1.93 -8.54 7.68
CA SER A 199 0.97 -9.65 7.75
C SER A 199 0.45 -10.13 6.39
N LEU A 200 0.66 -9.38 5.32
CA LEU A 200 -0.08 -9.60 4.09
C LEU A 200 0.74 -10.12 2.90
N LEU A 201 2.08 -9.97 2.85
CA LEU A 201 2.75 -10.08 1.57
C LEU A 201 4.17 -10.65 1.54
N GLY A 202 4.61 -11.35 2.58
CA GLY A 202 5.98 -11.85 2.58
C GLY A 202 7.06 -10.77 2.77
N GLY A 203 6.67 -9.50 2.91
CA GLY A 203 7.55 -8.40 3.35
C GLY A 203 7.90 -8.46 4.83
N ASP A 204 7.32 -9.40 5.55
CA ASP A 204 7.41 -9.58 6.99
C ASP A 204 8.69 -10.27 7.50
N TYR A 205 9.68 -10.49 6.65
CA TYR A 205 10.91 -11.24 7.03
C TYR A 205 11.59 -10.70 8.30
N LYS A 206 11.74 -9.37 8.41
CA LYS A 206 12.41 -8.75 9.57
C LYS A 206 11.62 -9.00 10.85
N THR A 207 10.32 -8.76 10.82
CA THR A 207 9.40 -8.99 11.94
C THR A 207 9.33 -10.47 12.31
N TYR A 208 9.15 -11.34 11.32
CA TYR A 208 9.14 -12.78 11.51
C TYR A 208 10.41 -13.29 12.21
N LYS A 209 11.57 -12.80 11.79
CA LYS A 209 12.87 -13.13 12.39
C LYS A 209 12.99 -12.60 13.82
N ALA A 210 12.49 -11.39 14.09
CA ALA A 210 12.59 -10.74 15.40
C ALA A 210 11.73 -11.42 16.47
N VAL A 211 10.56 -11.94 16.10
CA VAL A 211 9.58 -12.53 17.03
C VAL A 211 10.18 -13.63 17.91
N ARG A 212 11.12 -14.42 17.41
CA ARG A 212 11.77 -15.49 18.22
C ARG A 212 13.07 -15.08 18.92
N LYS A 213 13.70 -13.98 18.50
CA LYS A 213 14.89 -13.48 19.24
C LYS A 213 14.56 -13.00 20.65
N ASN A 214 13.32 -12.56 20.86
CA ASN A 214 12.83 -12.02 22.14
C ASN A 214 12.32 -13.12 23.10
N LYS A 215 12.63 -14.38 22.84
CA LYS A 215 12.24 -15.54 23.68
C LYS A 215 13.39 -16.04 24.58
N ARG A 216 14.51 -15.30 24.61
CA ARG A 216 15.67 -15.58 25.50
C ARG A 216 15.69 -14.63 26.67
#